data_09a7d21ede207f3d920deb1fd051a7be
#
_entry.id   09a7d21ede207f3d920deb1fd051a7be
#
_cell.length_a   1.000
_cell.length_b   1.000
_cell.length_c   1.000
_cell.angle_alpha   90.00
_cell.angle_beta   90.00
_cell.angle_gamma   90.00
#
_symmetry.space_group_name_H-M   'P 1'
#
loop_
_entity.id
_entity.type
_entity.pdbx_description
1 polymer ?
#
loop_
_entity_poly.entity_id
_entity_poly.type
_entity_poly.pdbx_seq_one_letter_code
_entity_poly.pdbx_strand_id
1 'polypeptide(L)'
;MKRAPGLQVKENFLPLAECDAILSSIHEYRSRYSVPLIERPGRTRPLKYRVINGEEIQSRLPGIQKLYEGMLSVAQREAQENVVPLSNRKVGVNVNITPEGGAYRWHYDRNAVTAVLYLNEVTGGEVEAYPNYRVLLPGPRSSRMQSYLDRFLQMGLFLRLFGRKKTIAPRPGLLIIMRGDRCLHSVRPVYGERERVCVVMSFDSADAAFPQERGLDAYLYSSQEFAAKKDPNYSSQ
;
A
#
# COMPACT_ATOMS: atom_id res chain seq x y z
N MET A 1 22.03 2.89 -17.97
CA MET A 1 21.07 1.93 -17.38
C MET A 1 19.65 2.48 -17.49
N LYS A 2 18.71 1.75 -18.07
CA LYS A 2 17.29 2.16 -18.05
C LYS A 2 16.79 2.09 -16.60
N ARG A 3 16.19 3.17 -16.13
CA ARG A 3 15.61 3.23 -14.79
C ARG A 3 14.46 2.24 -14.69
N ALA A 4 14.38 1.47 -13.59
CA ALA A 4 13.28 0.55 -13.36
C ALA A 4 11.92 1.28 -13.45
N PRO A 5 10.89 0.65 -14.03
CA PRO A 5 9.57 1.26 -14.10
C PRO A 5 9.07 1.56 -12.68
N GLY A 6 8.58 2.78 -12.46
CA GLY A 6 8.10 3.20 -11.14
C GLY A 6 6.80 2.54 -10.72
N LEU A 7 6.07 1.96 -11.68
CA LEU A 7 4.81 1.27 -11.48
C LEU A 7 4.53 0.33 -12.65
N GLN A 8 4.13 -0.89 -12.34
CA GLN A 8 3.70 -1.91 -13.27
C GLN A 8 2.33 -2.45 -12.88
N VAL A 9 1.55 -2.84 -13.87
CA VAL A 9 0.23 -3.45 -13.69
C VAL A 9 0.23 -4.78 -14.42
N LYS A 10 -0.20 -5.83 -13.75
CA LYS A 10 -0.33 -7.18 -14.30
C LYS A 10 -1.79 -7.61 -14.16
N GLU A 11 -2.48 -7.65 -15.28
CA GLU A 11 -3.84 -8.18 -15.36
C GLU A 11 -3.81 -9.71 -15.20
N ASN A 12 -4.85 -10.26 -14.61
CA ASN A 12 -5.01 -11.71 -14.42
C ASN A 12 -3.78 -12.40 -13.80
N PHE A 13 -3.12 -11.72 -12.87
CA PHE A 13 -1.96 -12.27 -12.15
C PHE A 13 -2.37 -13.47 -11.28
N LEU A 14 -3.54 -13.38 -10.64
CA LEU A 14 -4.13 -14.46 -9.86
C LEU A 14 -5.46 -14.87 -10.54
N PRO A 15 -5.70 -16.18 -10.75
CA PRO A 15 -6.97 -16.68 -11.28
C PRO A 15 -8.17 -16.28 -10.39
N LEU A 16 -9.33 -16.07 -10.99
CA LEU A 16 -10.55 -15.68 -10.27
C LEU A 16 -10.90 -16.66 -9.16
N ALA A 17 -10.79 -17.97 -9.44
CA ALA A 17 -11.08 -19.02 -8.45
C ALA A 17 -10.17 -18.92 -7.21
N GLU A 18 -8.90 -18.50 -7.39
CA GLU A 18 -7.98 -18.30 -6.28
C GLU A 18 -8.31 -17.00 -5.52
N CYS A 19 -8.73 -15.94 -6.21
CA CYS A 19 -9.25 -14.73 -5.56
C CYS A 19 -10.46 -15.05 -4.67
N ASP A 20 -11.41 -15.83 -5.18
CA ASP A 20 -12.61 -16.24 -4.45
C ASP A 20 -12.27 -17.12 -3.23
N ALA A 21 -11.32 -18.04 -3.38
CA ALA A 21 -10.84 -18.87 -2.27
C ALA A 21 -10.20 -18.02 -1.15
N ILE A 22 -9.39 -17.03 -1.51
CA ILE A 22 -8.78 -16.10 -0.54
C ILE A 22 -9.87 -15.23 0.12
N LEU A 23 -10.82 -14.69 -0.65
CA LEU A 23 -11.94 -13.93 -0.09
C LEU A 23 -12.76 -14.77 0.89
N SER A 24 -13.04 -16.02 0.57
CA SER A 24 -13.75 -16.94 1.45
C SER A 24 -13.00 -17.16 2.77
N SER A 25 -11.67 -17.33 2.70
CA SER A 25 -10.85 -17.48 3.92
C SER A 25 -10.81 -16.19 4.76
N ILE A 26 -10.84 -15.01 4.14
CA ILE A 26 -10.96 -13.73 4.83
C ILE A 26 -12.33 -13.58 5.49
N HIS A 27 -13.40 -13.97 4.83
CA HIS A 27 -14.74 -13.96 5.40
C HIS A 27 -14.85 -14.91 6.60
N GLU A 28 -14.31 -16.12 6.49
CA GLU A 28 -14.25 -17.06 7.61
C GLU A 28 -13.44 -16.51 8.78
N TYR A 29 -12.28 -15.88 8.51
CA TYR A 29 -11.51 -15.20 9.55
C TYR A 29 -12.34 -14.12 10.24
N ARG A 30 -13.02 -13.25 9.50
CA ARG A 30 -13.84 -12.16 10.05
C ARG A 30 -15.06 -12.65 10.83
N SER A 31 -15.58 -13.83 10.55
CA SER A 31 -16.68 -14.42 11.35
C SER A 31 -16.25 -14.87 12.75
N ARG A 32 -14.94 -15.12 12.92
CA ARG A 32 -14.36 -15.62 14.18
C ARG A 32 -13.59 -14.55 14.95
N TYR A 33 -13.02 -13.58 14.26
CA TYR A 33 -12.13 -12.58 14.84
C TYR A 33 -12.57 -11.16 14.46
N SER A 34 -12.53 -10.28 15.45
CA SER A 34 -12.86 -8.87 15.24
C SER A 34 -11.73 -8.19 14.45
N VAL A 35 -12.11 -7.50 13.38
CA VAL A 35 -11.20 -6.63 12.60
C VAL A 35 -11.69 -5.19 12.78
N PRO A 36 -11.05 -4.40 13.66
CA PRO A 36 -11.53 -3.08 14.01
C PRO A 36 -11.48 -2.13 12.80
N LEU A 37 -12.49 -1.26 12.71
CA LEU A 37 -12.50 -0.17 11.77
C LEU A 37 -11.59 0.94 12.28
N ILE A 38 -10.68 1.39 11.43
CA ILE A 38 -9.78 2.50 11.69
C ILE A 38 -10.25 3.69 10.87
N GLU A 39 -10.54 4.79 11.55
CA GLU A 39 -11.02 6.00 10.91
C GLU A 39 -10.18 7.21 11.31
N ARG A 40 -9.84 8.02 10.30
CA ARG A 40 -9.26 9.34 10.49
C ARG A 40 -9.98 10.33 9.59
N PRO A 41 -10.59 11.38 10.16
CA PRO A 41 -11.25 12.38 9.36
C PRO A 41 -10.25 13.09 8.44
N GLY A 42 -10.69 13.42 7.25
CA GLY A 42 -9.94 14.18 6.27
C GLY A 42 -10.87 15.07 5.47
N ARG A 43 -10.40 16.27 5.07
CA ARG A 43 -11.23 17.21 4.33
C ARG A 43 -11.72 16.68 2.98
N THR A 44 -10.88 15.94 2.28
CA THR A 44 -11.17 15.44 0.92
C THR A 44 -11.16 13.93 0.80
N ARG A 45 -10.33 13.24 1.59
CA ARG A 45 -10.16 11.77 1.57
C ARG A 45 -10.05 11.28 2.99
N PRO A 46 -11.15 10.88 3.61
CA PRO A 46 -11.11 10.28 4.94
C PRO A 46 -10.41 8.93 4.87
N LEU A 47 -9.47 8.71 5.77
CA LEU A 47 -8.86 7.40 5.93
C LEU A 47 -9.85 6.53 6.69
N LYS A 48 -10.35 5.46 6.03
CA LYS A 48 -11.32 4.54 6.62
C LYS A 48 -11.05 3.15 6.07
N TYR A 49 -10.60 2.25 6.93
CA TYR A 49 -10.23 0.89 6.52
C TYR A 49 -10.18 -0.08 7.70
N ARG A 50 -10.14 -1.36 7.39
CA ARG A 50 -9.82 -2.45 8.32
C ARG A 50 -8.54 -3.13 7.83
N VAL A 51 -7.76 -3.68 8.75
CA VAL A 51 -6.52 -4.39 8.44
C VAL A 51 -6.45 -5.71 9.17
N ILE A 52 -6.14 -6.79 8.45
CA ILE A 52 -5.63 -8.03 9.02
C ILE A 52 -4.12 -7.98 8.83
N ASN A 53 -3.36 -7.91 9.91
CA ASN A 53 -1.91 -7.73 9.87
C ASN A 53 -1.16 -9.03 9.56
N GLY A 54 0.15 -8.92 9.30
CA GLY A 54 0.97 -10.05 8.88
C GLY A 54 1.13 -11.15 9.92
N GLU A 55 1.08 -10.86 11.22
CA GLU A 55 1.13 -11.88 12.28
C GLU A 55 -0.13 -12.74 12.26
N GLU A 56 -1.30 -12.13 12.10
CA GLU A 56 -2.57 -12.83 11.94
C GLU A 56 -2.60 -13.64 10.64
N ILE A 57 -2.07 -13.10 9.55
CA ILE A 57 -1.96 -13.80 8.27
C ILE A 57 -1.09 -15.03 8.41
N GLN A 58 0.11 -14.89 9.00
CA GLN A 58 1.05 -16.00 9.19
C GLN A 58 0.43 -17.14 10.01
N SER A 59 -0.34 -16.80 11.04
CA SER A 59 -0.91 -17.79 11.94
C SER A 59 -2.22 -18.40 11.47
N ARG A 60 -3.03 -17.67 10.67
CA ARG A 60 -4.44 -18.03 10.41
C ARG A 60 -4.85 -18.03 8.95
N LEU A 61 -4.06 -17.42 8.05
CA LEU A 61 -4.35 -17.30 6.62
C LEU A 61 -3.17 -17.79 5.78
N PRO A 62 -2.82 -19.09 5.87
CA PRO A 62 -1.61 -19.65 5.24
C PRO A 62 -1.56 -19.49 3.73
N GLY A 63 -2.71 -19.42 3.04
CA GLY A 63 -2.79 -19.15 1.60
C GLY A 63 -2.24 -17.77 1.23
N ILE A 64 -2.53 -16.74 2.04
CA ILE A 64 -2.01 -15.39 1.82
C ILE A 64 -0.52 -15.32 2.19
N GLN A 65 -0.10 -16.03 3.24
CA GLN A 65 1.31 -16.12 3.60
C GLN A 65 2.14 -16.74 2.48
N LYS A 66 1.68 -17.85 1.90
CA LYS A 66 2.33 -18.50 0.75
C LYS A 66 2.40 -17.59 -0.47
N LEU A 67 1.34 -16.81 -0.73
CA LEU A 67 1.32 -15.82 -1.79
C LEU A 67 2.41 -14.76 -1.57
N TYR A 68 2.56 -14.24 -0.34
CA TYR A 68 3.59 -13.26 0.01
C TYR A 68 5.00 -13.80 -0.22
N GLU A 69 5.27 -15.03 0.20
CA GLU A 69 6.55 -15.69 -0.01
C GLU A 69 6.88 -15.84 -1.49
N GLY A 70 5.90 -16.25 -2.30
CA GLY A 70 6.04 -16.35 -3.76
C GLY A 70 6.25 -15.02 -4.47
N MET A 71 5.77 -13.91 -3.87
CA MET A 71 5.90 -12.58 -4.44
C MET A 71 7.32 -12.00 -4.38
N LEU A 72 8.20 -12.51 -3.52
CA LEU A 72 9.57 -11.99 -3.38
C LEU A 72 10.33 -12.00 -4.70
N SER A 73 10.33 -13.11 -5.42
CA SER A 73 11.02 -13.24 -6.72
C SER A 73 10.42 -12.29 -7.77
N VAL A 74 9.11 -12.08 -7.74
CA VAL A 74 8.43 -11.12 -8.63
C VAL A 74 8.85 -9.70 -8.27
N ALA A 75 8.85 -9.35 -6.99
CA ALA A 75 9.25 -8.02 -6.52
C ALA A 75 10.71 -7.69 -6.90
N GLN A 76 11.64 -8.63 -6.71
CA GLN A 76 13.05 -8.49 -7.10
C GLN A 76 13.22 -8.24 -8.60
N ARG A 77 12.56 -9.04 -9.43
CA ARG A 77 12.61 -8.90 -10.89
C ARG A 77 12.06 -7.56 -11.36
N GLU A 78 10.91 -7.15 -10.83
CA GLU A 78 10.25 -5.92 -11.27
C GLU A 78 10.92 -4.65 -10.71
N ALA A 79 11.51 -4.74 -9.51
CA ALA A 79 12.30 -3.66 -8.93
C ALA A 79 13.65 -3.48 -9.60
N GLN A 80 14.19 -4.52 -10.26
CA GLN A 80 15.57 -4.57 -10.72
C GLN A 80 16.57 -4.27 -9.59
N GLU A 81 16.25 -4.69 -8.38
CA GLU A 81 16.98 -4.42 -7.15
C GLU A 81 16.86 -5.64 -6.22
N ASN A 82 17.89 -5.90 -5.42
CA ASN A 82 17.81 -6.92 -4.39
C ASN A 82 16.94 -6.43 -3.24
N VAL A 83 15.70 -6.91 -3.21
CA VAL A 83 14.75 -6.60 -2.15
C VAL A 83 14.50 -7.84 -1.30
N VAL A 84 14.16 -7.61 -0.04
CA VAL A 84 13.86 -8.61 0.98
C VAL A 84 12.53 -8.32 1.64
N PRO A 85 11.86 -9.31 2.25
CA PRO A 85 10.69 -9.07 3.08
C PRO A 85 11.01 -8.09 4.20
N LEU A 86 10.03 -7.29 4.61
CA LEU A 86 10.20 -6.41 5.77
C LEU A 86 10.48 -7.22 7.03
N SER A 87 11.43 -6.76 7.85
CA SER A 87 11.77 -7.38 9.14
C SER A 87 10.60 -7.33 10.14
N ASN A 88 9.79 -6.28 10.08
CA ASN A 88 8.57 -6.18 10.85
C ASN A 88 7.46 -7.01 10.19
N ARG A 89 7.17 -8.17 10.77
CA ARG A 89 6.17 -9.12 10.25
C ARG A 89 4.76 -8.56 10.22
N LYS A 90 4.41 -7.60 11.10
CA LYS A 90 3.07 -7.00 11.13
C LYS A 90 2.71 -6.26 9.85
N VAL A 91 3.71 -5.65 9.20
CA VAL A 91 3.49 -4.76 8.06
C VAL A 91 4.03 -5.32 6.74
N GLY A 92 4.76 -6.43 6.77
CA GLY A 92 5.31 -7.07 5.56
C GLY A 92 4.21 -7.50 4.59
N VAL A 93 3.15 -8.08 5.12
CA VAL A 93 1.94 -8.43 4.37
C VAL A 93 0.70 -8.08 5.20
N ASN A 94 -0.36 -7.62 4.53
CA ASN A 94 -1.64 -7.37 5.19
C ASN A 94 -2.80 -7.50 4.21
N VAL A 95 -3.98 -7.82 4.75
CA VAL A 95 -5.24 -7.66 4.03
C VAL A 95 -5.82 -6.31 4.39
N ASN A 96 -6.01 -5.49 3.36
CA ASN A 96 -6.63 -4.19 3.49
C ASN A 96 -8.07 -4.23 2.99
N ILE A 97 -9.00 -3.85 3.84
CA ILE A 97 -10.44 -3.86 3.58
C ILE A 97 -10.93 -2.43 3.72
N THR A 98 -11.33 -1.84 2.61
CA THR A 98 -11.77 -0.44 2.55
C THR A 98 -13.28 -0.41 2.32
N PRO A 99 -14.08 0.00 3.32
CA PRO A 99 -15.53 0.12 3.18
C PRO A 99 -15.93 1.39 2.43
N GLU A 100 -17.22 1.56 2.23
CA GLU A 100 -17.81 2.76 1.63
C GLU A 100 -17.29 4.05 2.27
N GLY A 101 -16.98 5.03 1.43
CA GLY A 101 -16.40 6.33 1.79
C GLY A 101 -14.91 6.27 2.15
N GLY A 102 -14.34 5.07 2.35
CA GLY A 102 -12.93 4.92 2.67
C GLY A 102 -12.03 5.29 1.49
N ALA A 103 -10.94 6.00 1.78
CA ALA A 103 -9.98 6.50 0.80
C ALA A 103 -8.58 6.60 1.42
N TYR A 104 -7.58 6.80 0.58
CA TYR A 104 -6.22 7.08 1.03
C TYR A 104 -5.73 8.40 0.42
N ARG A 105 -5.06 9.21 1.24
CA ARG A 105 -4.45 10.47 0.80
C ARG A 105 -3.22 10.22 -0.06
N TRP A 106 -2.73 11.24 -0.72
CA TRP A 106 -1.47 11.23 -1.44
C TRP A 106 -0.31 11.00 -0.49
N HIS A 107 0.52 9.99 -0.77
CA HIS A 107 1.67 9.62 0.05
C HIS A 107 2.71 8.84 -0.75
N TYR A 108 3.88 8.71 -0.16
CA TYR A 108 4.92 7.76 -0.56
C TYR A 108 5.00 6.68 0.52
N ASP A 109 5.20 5.44 0.10
CA ASP A 109 5.53 4.39 1.04
C ASP A 109 6.96 4.56 1.57
N ARG A 110 7.27 3.91 2.67
CA ARG A 110 8.61 3.94 3.24
C ARG A 110 9.48 2.82 2.72
N ASN A 111 8.86 1.71 2.36
CA ASN A 111 9.52 0.54 1.77
C ASN A 111 9.83 0.75 0.28
N ALA A 112 10.81 0.00 -0.22
CA ALA A 112 11.28 0.15 -1.59
C ALA A 112 10.25 -0.31 -2.63
N VAL A 113 9.55 -1.41 -2.36
CA VAL A 113 8.57 -2.01 -3.28
C VAL A 113 7.29 -2.35 -2.53
N THR A 114 6.17 -1.90 -3.09
CA THR A 114 4.83 -2.28 -2.64
C THR A 114 4.11 -3.00 -3.78
N ALA A 115 3.57 -4.18 -3.47
CA ALA A 115 2.71 -4.93 -4.35
C ALA A 115 1.29 -4.96 -3.78
N VAL A 116 0.29 -4.64 -4.61
CA VAL A 116 -1.12 -4.62 -4.23
C VAL A 116 -1.88 -5.57 -5.16
N LEU A 117 -2.39 -6.67 -4.60
CA LEU A 117 -3.21 -7.63 -5.32
C LEU A 117 -4.68 -7.40 -4.95
N TYR A 118 -5.50 -7.07 -5.93
CA TYR A 118 -6.94 -6.94 -5.73
C TYR A 118 -7.63 -8.28 -5.78
N LEU A 119 -8.54 -8.50 -4.83
CA LEU A 119 -9.33 -9.73 -4.74
C LEU A 119 -10.75 -9.57 -5.28
N ASN A 120 -11.22 -8.32 -5.39
CA ASN A 120 -12.56 -8.04 -5.89
C ASN A 120 -12.61 -6.73 -6.66
N GLU A 121 -13.73 -6.51 -7.33
CA GLU A 121 -14.11 -5.28 -8.00
C GLU A 121 -15.10 -4.49 -7.14
N VAL A 122 -14.96 -3.16 -7.15
CA VAL A 122 -15.87 -2.22 -6.49
C VAL A 122 -16.03 -0.96 -7.35
N THR A 123 -17.05 -0.19 -7.06
CA THR A 123 -17.21 1.15 -7.64
C THR A 123 -16.33 2.14 -6.87
N GLY A 124 -15.51 2.91 -7.57
CA GLY A 124 -14.48 3.73 -6.94
C GLY A 124 -13.27 2.92 -6.46
N GLY A 125 -12.55 3.42 -5.46
CA GLY A 125 -11.39 2.73 -4.91
C GLY A 125 -10.19 2.61 -5.85
N GLU A 126 -10.16 3.36 -6.96
CA GLU A 126 -9.06 3.38 -7.89
C GLU A 126 -7.78 3.90 -7.22
N VAL A 127 -6.66 3.28 -7.56
CA VAL A 127 -5.34 3.84 -7.25
C VAL A 127 -5.04 4.93 -8.28
N GLU A 128 -4.73 6.12 -7.78
CA GLU A 128 -4.12 7.18 -8.56
C GLU A 128 -2.64 7.24 -8.23
N ALA A 129 -1.77 7.27 -9.24
CA ALA A 129 -0.33 7.18 -9.05
C ALA A 129 0.45 8.08 -10.00
N TYR A 130 1.54 8.65 -9.50
CA TYR A 130 2.58 9.34 -10.27
C TYR A 130 3.89 8.53 -10.12
N PRO A 131 4.17 7.61 -11.05
CA PRO A 131 5.35 6.73 -10.97
C PRO A 131 6.67 7.51 -11.04
N ASN A 132 7.65 7.12 -10.20
CA ASN A 132 8.98 7.76 -10.14
C ASN A 132 8.96 9.28 -9.95
N TYR A 133 7.92 9.82 -9.33
CA TYR A 133 7.74 11.26 -9.18
C TYR A 133 8.63 11.88 -8.11
N ARG A 134 8.96 11.13 -7.06
CA ARG A 134 9.76 11.63 -5.94
C ARG A 134 11.21 11.89 -6.35
N VAL A 135 11.70 13.06 -6.04
CA VAL A 135 13.11 13.42 -6.10
C VAL A 135 13.72 13.16 -4.73
N LEU A 136 14.68 12.25 -4.66
CA LEU A 136 15.36 11.93 -3.40
C LEU A 136 16.61 12.79 -3.25
N LEU A 137 16.71 13.52 -2.15
CA LEU A 137 17.92 14.25 -1.75
C LEU A 137 18.94 13.30 -1.13
N PRO A 138 20.24 13.62 -1.21
CA PRO A 138 21.26 12.91 -0.45
C PRO A 138 20.97 12.97 1.06
N GLY A 139 21.09 11.82 1.74
CA GLY A 139 20.87 11.73 3.17
C GLY A 139 19.58 10.98 3.57
N PRO A 140 19.15 11.08 4.83
CA PRO A 140 18.00 10.33 5.33
C PRO A 140 16.70 10.74 4.64
N ARG A 141 15.95 9.75 4.15
CA ARG A 141 14.63 9.95 3.49
C ARG A 141 13.59 10.66 4.38
N SER A 142 13.81 10.67 5.69
CA SER A 142 12.97 11.35 6.70
C SER A 142 13.49 12.72 7.10
N SER A 143 14.46 13.29 6.38
CA SER A 143 14.99 14.62 6.70
C SER A 143 13.91 15.69 6.50
N ARG A 144 14.02 16.79 7.30
CA ARG A 144 13.11 17.94 7.14
C ARG A 144 13.16 18.52 5.72
N MET A 145 14.36 18.58 5.13
CA MET A 145 14.53 19.06 3.75
C MET A 145 13.79 18.18 2.74
N GLN A 146 13.87 16.86 2.88
CA GLN A 146 13.10 15.95 2.02
C GLN A 146 11.60 16.18 2.17
N SER A 147 11.11 16.36 3.38
CA SER A 147 9.69 16.62 3.64
C SER A 147 9.21 17.94 3.03
N TYR A 148 10.03 19.00 3.07
CA TYR A 148 9.69 20.25 2.40
C TYR A 148 9.67 20.12 0.88
N LEU A 149 10.64 19.42 0.30
CA LEU A 149 10.70 19.16 -1.14
C LEU A 149 9.50 18.32 -1.58
N ASP A 150 9.17 17.27 -0.84
CA ASP A 150 8.02 16.42 -1.14
C ASP A 150 6.72 17.23 -1.13
N ARG A 151 6.50 18.10 -0.14
CA ARG A 151 5.33 18.99 -0.07
C ARG A 151 5.28 19.97 -1.25
N PHE A 152 6.40 20.58 -1.57
CA PHE A 152 6.50 21.52 -2.68
C PHE A 152 6.14 20.85 -4.02
N LEU A 153 6.71 19.66 -4.28
CA LEU A 153 6.44 18.91 -5.50
C LEU A 153 4.99 18.38 -5.56
N GLN A 154 4.33 18.18 -4.43
CA GLN A 154 2.92 17.77 -4.36
C GLN A 154 1.92 18.91 -4.65
N MET A 155 2.37 20.15 -4.80
CA MET A 155 1.48 21.24 -5.20
C MET A 155 0.90 20.98 -6.61
N GLY A 156 -0.37 21.26 -6.79
CA GLY A 156 -1.13 20.90 -7.99
C GLY A 156 -0.53 21.40 -9.30
N LEU A 157 0.17 22.55 -9.30
CA LEU A 157 0.88 23.07 -10.47
C LEU A 157 2.01 22.13 -10.93
N PHE A 158 2.85 21.67 -9.98
CA PHE A 158 3.98 20.79 -10.29
C PHE A 158 3.48 19.40 -10.72
N LEU A 159 2.43 18.90 -10.09
CA LEU A 159 1.80 17.64 -10.49
C LEU A 159 1.27 17.71 -11.93
N ARG A 160 0.71 18.84 -12.34
CA ARG A 160 0.23 19.04 -13.71
C ARG A 160 1.38 19.16 -14.74
N LEU A 161 2.47 19.82 -14.37
CA LEU A 161 3.59 20.08 -15.28
C LEU A 161 4.51 18.87 -15.45
N PHE A 162 4.78 18.15 -14.37
CA PHE A 162 5.79 17.10 -14.33
C PHE A 162 5.24 15.70 -14.07
N GLY A 163 3.99 15.59 -13.63
CA GLY A 163 3.37 14.33 -13.26
C GLY A 163 2.67 13.65 -14.43
N ARG A 164 2.96 12.36 -14.64
CA ARG A 164 2.18 11.49 -15.53
C ARG A 164 1.28 10.61 -14.69
N LYS A 165 0.06 11.10 -14.42
CA LYS A 165 -0.91 10.39 -13.59
C LYS A 165 -1.41 9.12 -14.27
N LYS A 166 -1.42 8.02 -13.53
CA LYS A 166 -2.11 6.79 -13.88
C LYS A 166 -3.27 6.59 -12.91
N THR A 167 -4.38 6.07 -13.42
CA THR A 167 -5.56 5.70 -12.62
C THR A 167 -5.87 4.24 -12.93
N ILE A 168 -5.95 3.41 -11.89
CA ILE A 168 -6.08 1.96 -12.01
C ILE A 168 -7.27 1.52 -11.17
N ALA A 169 -8.29 0.97 -11.81
CA ALA A 169 -9.47 0.45 -11.14
C ALA A 169 -9.18 -0.92 -10.49
N PRO A 170 -9.74 -1.20 -9.30
CA PRO A 170 -9.64 -2.50 -8.68
C PRO A 170 -10.40 -3.56 -9.52
N ARG A 171 -9.72 -4.67 -9.80
CA ARG A 171 -10.30 -5.85 -10.47
C ARG A 171 -9.74 -7.11 -9.84
N PRO A 172 -10.52 -8.18 -9.69
CA PRO A 172 -10.01 -9.40 -9.09
C PRO A 172 -8.85 -9.97 -9.93
N GLY A 173 -7.79 -10.39 -9.25
CA GLY A 173 -6.57 -10.91 -9.87
C GLY A 173 -5.63 -9.87 -10.46
N LEU A 174 -5.96 -8.58 -10.41
CA LEU A 174 -5.07 -7.50 -10.84
C LEU A 174 -4.00 -7.23 -9.78
N LEU A 175 -2.73 -7.25 -10.20
CA LEU A 175 -1.57 -6.93 -9.38
C LEU A 175 -0.94 -5.61 -9.83
N ILE A 176 -0.78 -4.69 -8.89
CA ILE A 176 0.05 -3.49 -9.03
C ILE A 176 1.36 -3.70 -8.29
N ILE A 177 2.48 -3.43 -8.94
CA ILE A 177 3.80 -3.38 -8.30
C ILE A 177 4.36 -1.99 -8.49
N MET A 178 4.72 -1.32 -7.40
CA MET A 178 5.24 0.04 -7.46
C MET A 178 6.49 0.23 -6.61
N ARG A 179 7.33 1.18 -7.03
CA ARG A 179 8.42 1.71 -6.21
C ARG A 179 7.80 2.61 -5.14
N GLY A 180 7.45 2.02 -3.99
CA GLY A 180 6.70 2.69 -2.93
C GLY A 180 7.36 3.99 -2.49
N ASP A 181 8.68 3.96 -2.34
CA ASP A 181 9.50 5.11 -1.94
C ASP A 181 9.56 6.26 -2.96
N ARG A 182 9.15 6.03 -4.21
CA ARG A 182 9.25 6.99 -5.33
C ARG A 182 7.94 7.25 -6.06
N CYS A 183 6.95 6.41 -5.88
CA CYS A 183 5.64 6.53 -6.48
C CYS A 183 4.73 7.32 -5.55
N LEU A 184 4.38 8.55 -5.90
CA LEU A 184 3.33 9.30 -5.20
C LEU A 184 2.00 8.68 -5.56
N HIS A 185 1.24 8.19 -4.58
CA HIS A 185 -0.02 7.52 -4.86
C HIS A 185 -1.10 7.81 -3.80
N SER A 186 -2.32 7.54 -4.19
CA SER A 186 -3.51 7.71 -3.36
C SER A 186 -4.58 6.71 -3.80
N VAL A 187 -5.64 6.57 -3.01
CA VAL A 187 -6.82 5.76 -3.35
C VAL A 187 -8.05 6.65 -3.31
N ARG A 188 -8.87 6.59 -4.36
CA ARG A 188 -10.15 7.27 -4.41
C ARG A 188 -11.15 6.66 -3.43
N PRO A 189 -12.19 7.40 -3.01
CA PRO A 189 -13.25 6.83 -2.20
C PRO A 189 -13.90 5.61 -2.87
N VAL A 190 -14.22 4.63 -2.04
CA VAL A 190 -15.04 3.48 -2.41
C VAL A 190 -16.51 3.88 -2.32
N TYR A 191 -17.33 3.47 -3.29
CA TYR A 191 -18.76 3.75 -3.33
C TYR A 191 -19.57 2.45 -3.32
N GLY A 192 -20.73 2.50 -2.65
CA GLY A 192 -21.65 1.37 -2.53
C GLY A 192 -21.24 0.40 -1.42
N GLU A 193 -22.09 -0.58 -1.16
CA GLU A 193 -21.99 -1.47 0.00
C GLU A 193 -20.81 -2.45 -0.04
N ARG A 194 -20.26 -2.70 -1.23
CA ARG A 194 -19.18 -3.67 -1.39
C ARG A 194 -17.85 -3.11 -0.94
N GLU A 195 -17.24 -3.72 0.08
CA GLU A 195 -15.91 -3.35 0.55
C GLU A 195 -14.82 -3.71 -0.49
N ARG A 196 -13.86 -2.82 -0.71
CA ARG A 196 -12.67 -3.10 -1.52
C ARG A 196 -11.70 -3.95 -0.71
N VAL A 197 -11.36 -5.13 -1.20
CA VAL A 197 -10.44 -6.06 -0.54
C VAL A 197 -9.18 -6.26 -1.39
N CYS A 198 -8.02 -6.03 -0.79
CA CYS A 198 -6.75 -6.31 -1.44
C CYS A 198 -5.71 -6.84 -0.45
N VAL A 199 -4.74 -7.59 -0.97
CA VAL A 199 -3.53 -8.00 -0.24
C VAL A 199 -2.43 -7.01 -0.58
N VAL A 200 -1.87 -6.36 0.43
CA VAL A 200 -0.73 -5.45 0.30
C VAL A 200 0.52 -6.17 0.80
N MET A 201 1.56 -6.19 0.00
CA MET A 201 2.81 -6.89 0.25
C MET A 201 3.97 -5.90 0.09
N SER A 202 4.81 -5.81 1.10
CA SER A 202 5.87 -4.82 1.20
C SER A 202 7.23 -5.47 1.28
N PHE A 203 8.17 -4.93 0.50
CA PHE A 203 9.55 -5.39 0.43
C PHE A 203 10.47 -4.18 0.52
N ASP A 204 11.65 -4.36 1.14
CA ASP A 204 12.63 -3.29 1.21
C ASP A 204 13.94 -3.68 0.55
N SER A 205 14.78 -2.69 0.26
CA SER A 205 16.13 -2.93 -0.22
C SER A 205 16.92 -3.73 0.82
N ALA A 206 17.67 -4.74 0.39
CA ALA A 206 18.50 -5.56 1.28
C ALA A 206 19.53 -4.72 2.06
N ASP A 207 19.95 -3.59 1.48
CA ASP A 207 20.91 -2.65 2.09
C ASP A 207 20.23 -1.56 2.93
N ALA A 208 18.90 -1.50 2.92
CA ALA A 208 18.16 -0.54 3.72
C ALA A 208 18.03 -1.05 5.15
N ALA A 209 18.93 -0.62 6.02
CA ALA A 209 18.70 -0.72 7.45
C ALA A 209 17.47 0.13 7.82
N PHE A 210 16.32 -0.51 7.92
CA PHE A 210 15.14 0.13 8.48
C PHE A 210 15.36 0.26 9.99
N PRO A 211 15.53 1.47 10.54
CA PRO A 211 15.50 1.65 11.96
C PRO A 211 14.09 1.30 12.43
N GLN A 212 13.94 0.22 13.19
CA GLN A 212 12.70 -0.25 13.80
C GLN A 212 11.94 0.84 14.58
N GLU A 213 12.65 1.89 14.98
CA GLU A 213 12.18 2.98 15.84
C GLU A 213 11.34 4.06 15.13
N ARG A 214 11.14 4.02 13.82
CA ARG A 214 10.53 5.15 13.10
C ARG A 214 9.09 4.94 12.65
N GLY A 215 8.31 4.12 13.33
CA GLY A 215 6.85 4.08 13.14
C GLY A 215 6.42 3.87 11.68
N LEU A 216 7.15 3.01 10.93
CA LEU A 216 6.64 2.45 9.67
C LEU A 216 5.30 1.79 9.85
N ASP A 217 5.18 1.19 11.00
CA ASP A 217 3.98 0.56 11.52
C ASP A 217 2.84 1.55 11.62
N ALA A 218 3.17 2.83 11.64
CA ALA A 218 2.22 3.89 11.78
C ALA A 218 1.29 4.04 10.57
N TYR A 219 1.61 3.47 9.41
CA TYR A 219 0.75 3.61 8.24
C TYR A 219 -0.32 2.54 8.14
N LEU A 220 0.01 1.31 8.51
CA LEU A 220 -0.89 0.16 8.50
C LEU A 220 -1.30 -0.20 9.92
N TYR A 221 -2.01 0.71 10.54
CA TYR A 221 -2.46 0.51 11.90
C TYR A 221 -3.43 -0.65 12.00
N SER A 222 -3.09 -1.61 12.82
CA SER A 222 -4.01 -2.66 13.23
C SER A 222 -4.89 -2.23 14.43
N SER A 223 -4.67 -1.02 14.97
CA SER A 223 -5.46 -0.48 16.07
C SER A 223 -5.67 1.03 15.94
N GLN A 224 -6.79 1.52 16.43
CA GLN A 224 -7.13 2.95 16.45
C GLN A 224 -6.14 3.79 17.28
N GLU A 225 -5.54 3.19 18.29
CA GLU A 225 -4.57 3.85 19.18
C GLU A 225 -3.31 4.28 18.45
N PHE A 226 -2.78 3.41 17.57
CA PHE A 226 -1.67 3.76 16.70
C PHE A 226 -2.08 4.77 15.61
N ALA A 227 -3.32 4.68 15.14
CA ALA A 227 -3.86 5.62 14.16
C ALA A 227 -3.95 7.06 14.68
N ALA A 228 -4.02 7.28 15.99
CA ALA A 228 -4.08 8.60 16.59
C ALA A 228 -2.72 9.33 16.60
N LYS A 229 -1.60 8.63 16.46
CA LYS A 229 -0.27 9.24 16.41
C LYS A 229 -0.07 9.93 15.06
N LYS A 230 0.46 11.15 15.08
CA LYS A 230 0.72 11.96 13.88
C LYS A 230 1.75 11.28 13.00
N ASP A 231 1.34 10.84 11.82
CA ASP A 231 2.26 10.31 10.82
C ASP A 231 3.01 11.47 10.14
N PRO A 232 4.35 11.57 10.26
CA PRO A 232 5.12 12.65 9.64
C PRO A 232 5.09 12.63 8.10
N ASN A 233 4.69 11.51 7.47
CA ASN A 233 4.54 11.41 6.02
C ASN A 233 3.12 11.77 5.54
N TYR A 234 2.18 11.89 6.45
CA TYR A 234 0.87 12.44 6.16
C TYR A 234 0.94 13.95 6.26
N SER A 235 1.05 14.62 5.13
CA SER A 235 0.80 16.05 5.11
C SER A 235 -0.64 16.27 5.58
N SER A 236 -0.79 16.99 6.66
CA SER A 236 -2.07 17.58 7.07
C SER A 236 -2.44 18.61 6.00
N GLN A 237 -3.08 18.17 4.92
CA GLN A 237 -3.79 19.04 4.01
C GLN A 237 -5.18 19.33 4.54
#